data_6575e6ba4aadbc84211bcfbc1fbade12
#
_entry.id   6575e6ba4aadbc84211bcfbc1fbade12
#
_cell.length_a   1.000
_cell.length_b   1.000
_cell.length_c   1.000
_cell.angle_alpha   90.00
_cell.angle_beta   90.00
_cell.angle_gamma   90.00
#
_symmetry.space_group_name_H-M   'P 1'
#
loop_
_entity.id
_entity.type
_entity.pdbx_description
1 polymer ?
#
loop_
_entity_poly.entity_id
_entity_poly.type
_entity_poly.pdbx_seq_one_letter_code
_entity_poly.pdbx_strand_id
1 'polypeptide(L)'
;MNTRRDFLKQAAAITACFSTARLCSASVFAAQEPKKMKLGLVTYQWGMDWDIPTLIANCEKAQLSGVELRVEHAHNVSPQLSGEERKAIAKQFAGSTVKLVGFGTTCEFHSPDPSVLRKNIEEAKQYIMLSKDCGATGIKVRPNALPNEVEKEKTLTQISRSLSELGRFAEEFNQEIRLEIHGGCAAIPVIKSIIEQVPEKNVGLCWNCNPQDLDAPGLKDNFASVKKRLSGIIHIRDLASDTYPTRDLFDLLRAENYGGYLLIEEGDSKLSAEERIRRLGQSAVTFAEWQKG
;
A
#
# COMPACT_ATOMS: atom_id res chain seq x y z
N MET A 1 19.49 78.22 -29.73
CA MET A 1 19.87 77.81 -28.35
C MET A 1 18.95 76.65 -27.96
N ASN A 2 19.41 75.42 -28.14
CA ASN A 2 18.65 74.30 -27.69
C ASN A 2 18.82 74.13 -26.19
N THR A 3 17.68 74.09 -25.50
CA THR A 3 17.71 74.02 -24.04
C THR A 3 17.91 72.59 -23.55
N ARG A 4 18.47 72.41 -22.35
CA ARG A 4 18.66 71.13 -21.67
C ARG A 4 17.41 70.23 -21.68
N ARG A 5 16.26 70.84 -21.87
CA ARG A 5 14.93 70.19 -21.88
C ARG A 5 14.67 69.41 -23.18
N ASP A 6 15.27 69.87 -24.30
CA ASP A 6 15.11 69.22 -25.61
C ASP A 6 16.03 68.00 -25.72
N PHE A 7 17.18 68.00 -25.07
CA PHE A 7 18.12 66.87 -24.99
C PHE A 7 17.52 65.71 -24.17
N LEU A 8 16.81 66.03 -23.09
CA LEU A 8 16.15 65.01 -22.25
C LEU A 8 14.96 64.36 -22.93
N LYS A 9 14.26 65.06 -23.85
CA LYS A 9 13.18 64.48 -24.62
C LYS A 9 13.63 63.54 -25.74
N GLN A 10 14.80 63.77 -26.31
CA GLN A 10 15.40 62.89 -27.33
C GLN A 10 16.02 61.65 -26.67
N ALA A 11 16.55 61.74 -25.47
CA ALA A 11 17.07 60.60 -24.72
C ALA A 11 15.97 59.61 -24.27
N ALA A 12 14.73 60.12 -24.04
CA ALA A 12 13.59 59.26 -23.65
C ALA A 12 12.96 58.48 -24.82
N ALA A 13 13.21 58.88 -26.07
CA ALA A 13 12.63 58.20 -27.25
C ALA A 13 13.48 57.03 -27.78
N ILE A 14 14.69 56.84 -27.30
CA ILE A 14 15.58 55.75 -27.77
C ILE A 14 15.56 54.54 -26.84
N THR A 15 14.97 54.64 -25.65
CA THR A 15 14.94 53.54 -24.67
C THR A 15 13.67 52.68 -24.75
N ALA A 16 12.76 52.94 -25.69
CA ALA A 16 11.49 52.23 -25.81
C ALA A 16 11.46 51.11 -26.88
N CYS A 17 12.60 50.76 -27.50
CA CYS A 17 12.67 49.70 -28.51
C CYS A 17 13.57 48.54 -28.14
N PHE A 18 13.71 48.24 -26.84
CA PHE A 18 14.41 47.01 -26.44
C PHE A 18 13.47 46.07 -25.68
N SER A 19 13.19 44.97 -26.34
CA SER A 19 12.97 43.65 -25.77
C SER A 19 11.66 43.42 -25.04
N THR A 20 10.59 43.21 -25.79
CA THR A 20 9.67 42.14 -25.45
C THR A 20 10.21 40.78 -26.03
N ALA A 21 11.42 40.45 -25.68
CA ALA A 21 11.80 39.05 -25.71
C ALA A 21 11.01 38.38 -24.57
N ARG A 22 9.82 37.87 -24.88
CA ARG A 22 9.17 36.86 -24.06
C ARG A 22 10.17 35.72 -23.95
N LEU A 23 10.87 35.68 -22.83
CA LEU A 23 11.43 34.43 -22.32
C LEU A 23 10.24 33.50 -22.10
N CYS A 24 9.91 32.71 -23.14
CA CYS A 24 9.23 31.46 -22.93
C CYS A 24 10.17 30.62 -22.09
N SER A 25 10.04 30.76 -20.76
CA SER A 25 10.52 29.73 -19.86
C SER A 25 9.76 28.48 -20.24
N ALA A 26 10.30 27.71 -21.17
CA ALA A 26 9.96 26.32 -21.30
C ALA A 26 10.33 25.73 -19.94
N SER A 27 9.33 25.59 -19.08
CA SER A 27 9.44 24.74 -17.92
C SER A 27 9.73 23.36 -18.50
N VAL A 28 11.02 23.01 -18.52
CA VAL A 28 11.47 21.65 -18.72
C VAL A 28 10.84 20.90 -17.55
N PHE A 29 9.69 20.27 -17.79
CA PHE A 29 9.20 19.25 -16.91
C PHE A 29 10.28 18.20 -16.90
N ALA A 30 11.16 18.24 -15.90
CA ALA A 30 12.07 17.16 -15.63
C ALA A 30 11.18 15.91 -15.51
N ALA A 31 11.32 15.00 -16.45
CA ALA A 31 10.60 13.72 -16.40
C ALA A 31 10.95 13.12 -15.03
N GLN A 32 9.95 12.97 -14.19
CA GLN A 32 10.15 12.43 -12.85
C GLN A 32 10.60 10.98 -13.05
N GLU A 33 11.76 10.62 -12.48
CA GLU A 33 12.26 9.25 -12.57
C GLU A 33 11.16 8.27 -12.16
N PRO A 34 10.98 7.17 -12.92
CA PRO A 34 9.95 6.20 -12.62
C PRO A 34 10.12 5.66 -11.20
N LYS A 35 9.04 5.64 -10.44
CA LYS A 35 9.05 5.04 -9.10
C LYS A 35 9.37 3.55 -9.23
N LYS A 36 10.27 3.07 -8.37
CA LYS A 36 10.59 1.64 -8.30
C LYS A 36 9.68 0.96 -7.28
N MET A 37 9.00 -0.08 -7.71
CA MET A 37 8.30 -1.00 -6.82
C MET A 37 9.31 -1.72 -5.93
N LYS A 38 8.86 -2.22 -4.79
CA LYS A 38 9.69 -2.92 -3.80
C LYS A 38 9.09 -4.28 -3.53
N LEU A 39 9.95 -5.28 -3.33
CA LEU A 39 9.51 -6.63 -2.98
C LEU A 39 9.64 -6.86 -1.48
N GLY A 40 8.65 -7.57 -0.91
CA GLY A 40 8.65 -7.92 0.50
C GLY A 40 7.84 -9.18 0.79
N LEU A 41 7.54 -9.40 2.06
CA LEU A 41 6.85 -10.58 2.58
C LEU A 41 5.68 -10.19 3.47
N VAL A 42 4.55 -10.87 3.34
CA VAL A 42 3.55 -11.00 4.43
C VAL A 42 3.92 -12.23 5.25
N THR A 43 4.02 -12.10 6.58
CA THR A 43 4.37 -13.23 7.45
C THR A 43 3.26 -14.28 7.55
N TYR A 44 2.37 -14.41 6.55
CA TYR A 44 1.32 -15.40 6.56
C TYR A 44 1.93 -16.80 6.79
N GLN A 45 1.86 -17.76 5.89
CA GLN A 45 2.40 -19.08 6.23
C GLN A 45 3.93 -19.17 6.12
N TRP A 46 4.54 -18.37 5.25
CA TRP A 46 6.01 -18.47 5.03
C TRP A 46 6.87 -17.77 6.10
N GLY A 47 6.29 -16.91 6.92
CA GLY A 47 7.00 -16.24 8.01
C GLY A 47 6.34 -16.43 9.37
N MET A 48 5.32 -17.28 9.50
CA MET A 48 4.50 -17.42 10.71
C MET A 48 5.26 -17.91 11.94
N ASP A 49 6.31 -18.66 11.74
CA ASP A 49 7.16 -19.29 12.76
C ASP A 49 8.45 -18.52 13.05
N TRP A 50 8.64 -17.32 12.48
CA TRP A 50 9.82 -16.49 12.69
C TRP A 50 9.57 -15.38 13.72
N ASP A 51 10.47 -15.27 14.71
CA ASP A 51 10.57 -14.08 15.55
C ASP A 51 11.17 -12.89 14.76
N ILE A 52 11.17 -11.69 15.33
CA ILE A 52 11.63 -10.49 14.60
C ILE A 52 13.08 -10.58 14.12
N PRO A 53 14.07 -11.01 14.96
CA PRO A 53 15.46 -11.16 14.48
C PRO A 53 15.58 -12.15 13.33
N THR A 54 14.94 -13.31 13.44
CA THR A 54 14.95 -14.37 12.41
C THR A 54 14.28 -13.88 11.14
N LEU A 55 13.15 -13.19 11.26
CA LEU A 55 12.41 -12.62 10.14
C LEU A 55 13.27 -11.62 9.35
N ILE A 56 13.90 -10.68 10.04
CA ILE A 56 14.80 -9.69 9.43
C ILE A 56 15.95 -10.40 8.70
N ALA A 57 16.65 -11.31 9.37
CA ALA A 57 17.78 -12.04 8.77
C ALA A 57 17.37 -12.85 7.52
N ASN A 58 16.20 -13.51 7.55
CA ASN A 58 15.71 -14.28 6.43
C ASN A 58 15.26 -13.38 5.26
N CYS A 59 14.62 -12.25 5.54
CA CYS A 59 14.27 -11.27 4.52
C CYS A 59 15.52 -10.66 3.86
N GLU A 60 16.54 -10.29 4.64
CA GLU A 60 17.82 -9.79 4.12
C GLU A 60 18.52 -10.83 3.24
N LYS A 61 18.59 -12.09 3.71
CA LYS A 61 19.15 -13.21 2.93
C LYS A 61 18.41 -13.42 1.60
N ALA A 62 17.07 -13.24 1.60
CA ALA A 62 16.25 -13.34 0.41
C ALA A 62 16.18 -12.04 -0.42
N GLN A 63 16.90 -10.97 -0.02
CA GLN A 63 16.89 -9.65 -0.69
C GLN A 63 15.51 -8.97 -0.73
N LEU A 64 14.69 -9.20 0.29
CA LEU A 64 13.42 -8.52 0.47
C LEU A 64 13.61 -7.23 1.28
N SER A 65 12.89 -6.18 0.91
CA SER A 65 13.07 -4.84 1.49
C SER A 65 11.95 -4.40 2.43
N GLY A 66 10.91 -5.21 2.60
CA GLY A 66 9.79 -4.88 3.47
C GLY A 66 9.04 -6.10 3.99
N VAL A 67 8.34 -5.93 5.10
CA VAL A 67 7.52 -6.98 5.69
C VAL A 67 6.23 -6.41 6.26
N GLU A 68 5.12 -7.10 6.03
CA GLU A 68 3.87 -6.94 6.76
C GLU A 68 3.76 -8.06 7.79
N LEU A 69 3.59 -7.71 9.05
CA LEU A 69 3.39 -8.66 10.13
C LEU A 69 1.91 -9.09 10.18
N ARG A 70 1.64 -10.32 9.77
CA ARG A 70 0.34 -10.94 10.01
C ARG A 70 0.19 -11.21 11.50
N VAL A 71 -0.88 -10.72 12.11
CA VAL A 71 -1.09 -10.83 13.57
C VAL A 71 -1.18 -12.29 14.06
N GLU A 72 -0.94 -12.51 15.34
CA GLU A 72 -1.01 -13.83 16.01
C GLU A 72 0.03 -14.86 15.56
N HIS A 73 1.20 -14.40 15.12
CA HIS A 73 2.32 -15.25 14.70
C HIS A 73 3.48 -15.21 15.72
N ALA A 74 4.53 -16.01 15.49
CA ALA A 74 5.65 -16.21 16.41
C ALA A 74 6.44 -14.93 16.76
N HIS A 75 6.36 -13.89 15.95
CA HIS A 75 6.94 -12.58 16.25
C HIS A 75 6.33 -11.91 17.49
N ASN A 76 5.14 -12.32 17.94
CA ASN A 76 4.41 -11.85 19.13
C ASN A 76 4.19 -10.33 19.21
N VAL A 77 4.17 -9.63 18.07
CA VAL A 77 3.91 -8.18 18.04
C VAL A 77 2.41 -7.92 18.05
N SER A 78 1.93 -7.31 19.12
CA SER A 78 0.49 -7.09 19.35
C SER A 78 0.23 -5.78 20.10
N PRO A 79 -1.02 -5.28 20.12
CA PRO A 79 -1.39 -4.08 20.87
C PRO A 79 -1.13 -4.15 22.39
N GLN A 80 -0.94 -5.33 22.96
CA GLN A 80 -0.66 -5.53 24.38
C GLN A 80 0.78 -5.20 24.78
N LEU A 81 1.67 -5.02 23.79
CA LEU A 81 3.06 -4.62 24.06
C LEU A 81 3.15 -3.25 24.72
N SER A 82 4.05 -3.11 25.68
CA SER A 82 4.41 -1.83 26.30
C SER A 82 5.05 -0.87 25.28
N GLY A 83 5.08 0.41 25.61
CA GLY A 83 5.72 1.41 24.76
C GLY A 83 7.22 1.15 24.56
N GLU A 84 7.92 0.57 25.55
CA GLU A 84 9.34 0.22 25.42
C GLU A 84 9.56 -0.97 24.48
N GLU A 85 8.71 -1.99 24.54
CA GLU A 85 8.77 -3.12 23.60
C GLU A 85 8.50 -2.66 22.16
N ARG A 86 7.50 -1.79 21.93
CA ARG A 86 7.21 -1.21 20.60
C ARG A 86 8.41 -0.42 20.05
N LYS A 87 9.06 0.38 20.89
CA LYS A 87 10.30 1.11 20.54
C LYS A 87 11.45 0.16 20.21
N ALA A 88 11.58 -0.96 20.95
CA ALA A 88 12.61 -1.96 20.69
C ALA A 88 12.41 -2.62 19.31
N ILE A 89 11.16 -2.92 18.94
CA ILE A 89 10.80 -3.44 17.60
C ILE A 89 11.14 -2.40 16.52
N ALA A 90 10.70 -1.15 16.70
CA ALA A 90 11.01 -0.06 15.77
C ALA A 90 12.54 0.08 15.56
N LYS A 91 13.33 -0.03 16.63
CA LYS A 91 14.80 0.03 16.57
C LYS A 91 15.40 -1.14 15.79
N GLN A 92 14.88 -2.36 15.93
CA GLN A 92 15.37 -3.53 15.19
C GLN A 92 15.18 -3.32 13.67
N PHE A 93 13.98 -2.91 13.23
CA PHE A 93 13.72 -2.62 11.82
C PHE A 93 14.51 -1.40 11.31
N ALA A 94 14.67 -0.36 12.13
CA ALA A 94 15.49 0.81 11.76
C ALA A 94 16.97 0.46 11.58
N GLY A 95 17.48 -0.54 12.29
CA GLY A 95 18.86 -1.04 12.19
C GLY A 95 19.08 -2.05 11.06
N SER A 96 18.09 -2.32 10.22
CA SER A 96 18.12 -3.30 9.12
C SER A 96 17.81 -2.68 7.76
N THR A 97 18.01 -3.45 6.68
CA THR A 97 17.60 -3.08 5.34
C THR A 97 16.11 -3.35 5.08
N VAL A 98 15.45 -4.10 5.97
CA VAL A 98 14.04 -4.48 5.87
C VAL A 98 13.16 -3.46 6.59
N LYS A 99 12.12 -2.96 5.93
CA LYS A 99 11.16 -2.05 6.53
C LYS A 99 9.94 -2.78 7.06
N LEU A 100 9.51 -2.46 8.28
CA LEU A 100 8.19 -2.84 8.74
C LEU A 100 7.18 -1.95 8.00
N VAL A 101 6.41 -2.53 7.06
CA VAL A 101 5.48 -1.75 6.23
C VAL A 101 4.07 -1.72 6.79
N GLY A 102 3.69 -2.66 7.64
CA GLY A 102 2.36 -2.67 8.25
C GLY A 102 2.05 -3.91 9.07
N PHE A 103 0.80 -3.95 9.52
CA PHE A 103 0.22 -5.11 10.21
C PHE A 103 -0.97 -5.66 9.42
N GLY A 104 -0.92 -6.96 9.10
CA GLY A 104 -2.01 -7.69 8.48
C GLY A 104 -3.02 -8.15 9.53
N THR A 105 -4.01 -7.33 9.86
CA THR A 105 -5.00 -7.65 10.90
C THR A 105 -6.11 -8.58 10.41
N THR A 106 -6.89 -9.11 11.36
CA THR A 106 -8.12 -9.86 11.12
C THR A 106 -9.38 -9.00 11.32
N CYS A 107 -9.23 -7.69 11.50
CA CYS A 107 -10.37 -6.80 11.72
C CYS A 107 -11.31 -6.78 10.51
N GLU A 108 -12.60 -6.99 10.76
CA GLU A 108 -13.66 -7.16 9.76
C GLU A 108 -14.88 -6.32 10.13
N PHE A 109 -15.60 -5.78 9.13
CA PHE A 109 -16.66 -4.79 9.39
C PHE A 109 -18.01 -5.19 8.81
N HIS A 110 -18.19 -6.46 8.42
CA HIS A 110 -19.41 -6.98 7.81
C HIS A 110 -20.45 -7.50 8.80
N SER A 111 -20.07 -7.72 10.07
CA SER A 111 -20.97 -8.32 11.06
C SER A 111 -22.24 -7.50 11.28
N PRO A 112 -23.44 -8.12 11.24
CA PRO A 112 -24.68 -7.44 11.57
C PRO A 112 -24.85 -7.18 13.09
N ASP A 113 -24.05 -7.83 13.93
CA ASP A 113 -24.01 -7.57 15.38
C ASP A 113 -23.22 -6.29 15.67
N PRO A 114 -23.87 -5.23 16.22
CA PRO A 114 -23.18 -3.97 16.52
C PRO A 114 -22.04 -4.11 17.53
N SER A 115 -22.12 -5.08 18.44
CA SER A 115 -21.08 -5.31 19.45
C SER A 115 -19.81 -5.89 18.82
N VAL A 116 -19.95 -6.84 17.90
CA VAL A 116 -18.86 -7.42 17.12
C VAL A 116 -18.24 -6.36 16.21
N LEU A 117 -19.06 -5.58 15.52
CA LEU A 117 -18.61 -4.49 14.67
C LEU A 117 -17.77 -3.47 15.48
N ARG A 118 -18.29 -3.00 16.61
CA ARG A 118 -17.59 -2.03 17.46
C ARG A 118 -16.27 -2.59 17.99
N LYS A 119 -16.26 -3.86 18.43
CA LYS A 119 -15.03 -4.53 18.86
C LYS A 119 -13.96 -4.51 17.77
N ASN A 120 -14.29 -4.85 16.53
CA ASN A 120 -13.36 -4.85 15.41
C ASN A 120 -12.83 -3.44 15.09
N ILE A 121 -13.68 -2.40 15.19
CA ILE A 121 -13.26 -1.02 14.98
C ILE A 121 -12.27 -0.58 16.06
N GLU A 122 -12.56 -0.85 17.34
CA GLU A 122 -11.68 -0.47 18.45
C GLU A 122 -10.36 -1.26 18.41
N GLU A 123 -10.39 -2.53 18.05
CA GLU A 123 -9.17 -3.33 17.82
C GLU A 123 -8.34 -2.78 16.68
N ALA A 124 -8.94 -2.40 15.56
CA ALA A 124 -8.25 -1.76 14.44
C ALA A 124 -7.56 -0.45 14.87
N LYS A 125 -8.21 0.37 15.72
CA LYS A 125 -7.59 1.58 16.29
C LYS A 125 -6.36 1.26 17.13
N GLN A 126 -6.39 0.18 17.92
CA GLN A 126 -5.22 -0.27 18.68
C GLN A 126 -4.07 -0.69 17.77
N TYR A 127 -4.34 -1.38 16.66
CA TYR A 127 -3.33 -1.72 15.65
C TYR A 127 -2.80 -0.50 14.90
N ILE A 128 -3.60 0.54 14.67
CA ILE A 128 -3.13 1.82 14.11
C ILE A 128 -2.08 2.45 15.04
N MET A 129 -2.35 2.49 16.35
CA MET A 129 -1.40 3.01 17.33
C MET A 129 -0.13 2.16 17.41
N LEU A 130 -0.28 0.82 17.42
CA LEU A 130 0.86 -0.10 17.36
C LEU A 130 1.72 0.14 16.11
N SER A 131 1.07 0.28 14.95
CA SER A 131 1.73 0.55 13.66
C SER A 131 2.58 1.81 13.72
N LYS A 132 2.01 2.90 14.20
CA LYS A 132 2.71 4.17 14.41
C LYS A 132 3.90 4.02 15.38
N ASP A 133 3.71 3.36 16.52
CA ASP A 133 4.74 3.23 17.56
C ASP A 133 5.88 2.30 17.14
N CYS A 134 5.60 1.29 16.30
CA CYS A 134 6.61 0.40 15.72
C CYS A 134 7.27 0.95 14.45
N GLY A 135 6.90 2.16 13.99
CA GLY A 135 7.48 2.80 12.81
C GLY A 135 6.97 2.25 11.47
N ALA A 136 5.84 1.54 11.47
CA ALA A 136 5.16 1.11 10.26
C ALA A 136 4.28 2.22 9.66
N THR A 137 3.66 1.97 8.52
CA THR A 137 2.93 3.00 7.76
C THR A 137 1.42 2.76 7.65
N GLY A 138 0.90 1.70 8.25
CA GLY A 138 -0.52 1.41 8.23
C GLY A 138 -0.90 0.00 8.62
N ILE A 139 -2.17 -0.30 8.53
CA ILE A 139 -2.74 -1.62 8.80
C ILE A 139 -3.57 -2.11 7.64
N LYS A 140 -3.58 -3.42 7.42
CA LYS A 140 -4.49 -4.10 6.51
C LYS A 140 -5.70 -4.60 7.29
N VAL A 141 -6.91 -4.38 6.75
CA VAL A 141 -8.20 -4.83 7.26
C VAL A 141 -8.98 -5.56 6.16
N ARG A 142 -10.00 -6.33 6.52
CA ARG A 142 -10.75 -7.16 5.56
C ARG A 142 -12.23 -6.78 5.51
N PRO A 143 -12.87 -6.79 4.31
CA PRO A 143 -14.33 -6.68 4.22
C PRO A 143 -15.01 -8.02 4.55
N ASN A 144 -14.43 -9.09 4.16
CA ASN A 144 -14.57 -10.52 4.32
C ASN A 144 -15.89 -11.16 3.86
N ALA A 145 -17.08 -10.75 4.34
CA ALA A 145 -18.31 -11.44 4.01
C ALA A 145 -19.49 -10.51 3.68
N LEU A 146 -20.50 -11.09 3.04
CA LEU A 146 -21.82 -10.50 2.81
C LEU A 146 -22.86 -11.41 3.46
N PRO A 147 -23.30 -11.16 4.71
CA PRO A 147 -24.26 -11.97 5.41
C PRO A 147 -25.59 -12.06 4.65
N ASN A 148 -26.12 -13.28 4.49
CA ASN A 148 -27.36 -13.51 3.72
C ASN A 148 -28.60 -12.90 4.36
N GLU A 149 -28.59 -12.70 5.68
CA GLU A 149 -29.69 -12.13 6.46
C GLU A 149 -29.78 -10.59 6.41
N VAL A 150 -28.80 -9.94 5.77
CA VAL A 150 -28.73 -8.48 5.61
C VAL A 150 -28.68 -8.12 4.14
N GLU A 151 -29.43 -7.09 3.74
CA GLU A 151 -29.33 -6.55 2.39
C GLU A 151 -27.87 -6.15 2.09
N LYS A 152 -27.37 -6.59 0.94
CA LYS A 152 -25.97 -6.37 0.49
C LYS A 152 -25.56 -4.91 0.64
N GLU A 153 -26.35 -3.98 0.16
CA GLU A 153 -26.04 -2.55 0.17
C GLU A 153 -25.90 -1.98 1.59
N LYS A 154 -26.65 -2.52 2.55
CA LYS A 154 -26.50 -2.14 3.96
C LYS A 154 -25.14 -2.59 4.50
N THR A 155 -24.73 -3.82 4.18
CA THR A 155 -23.40 -4.34 4.56
C THR A 155 -22.27 -3.53 3.91
N LEU A 156 -22.36 -3.22 2.61
CA LEU A 156 -21.35 -2.41 1.92
C LEU A 156 -21.25 -1.00 2.53
N THR A 157 -22.37 -0.37 2.83
CA THR A 157 -22.41 0.95 3.49
C THR A 157 -21.84 0.90 4.91
N GLN A 158 -22.10 -0.17 5.67
CA GLN A 158 -21.54 -0.37 7.00
C GLN A 158 -20.01 -0.49 6.95
N ILE A 159 -19.48 -1.29 6.02
CA ILE A 159 -18.03 -1.43 5.80
C ILE A 159 -17.42 -0.07 5.44
N SER A 160 -18.04 0.66 4.51
CA SER A 160 -17.56 1.98 4.08
C SER A 160 -17.53 3.01 5.21
N ARG A 161 -18.57 3.04 6.07
CA ARG A 161 -18.61 3.91 7.25
C ARG A 161 -17.53 3.56 8.27
N SER A 162 -17.29 2.27 8.50
CA SER A 162 -16.23 1.80 9.40
C SER A 162 -14.84 2.20 8.88
N LEU A 163 -14.61 2.05 7.57
CA LEU A 163 -13.37 2.50 6.93
C LEU A 163 -13.17 4.02 7.03
N SER A 164 -14.24 4.80 6.85
CA SER A 164 -14.18 6.26 7.02
C SER A 164 -13.90 6.66 8.47
N GLU A 165 -14.49 5.97 9.46
CA GLU A 165 -14.16 6.20 10.88
C GLU A 165 -12.68 5.92 11.15
N LEU A 166 -12.17 4.78 10.68
CA LEU A 166 -10.77 4.40 10.84
C LEU A 166 -9.82 5.31 10.05
N GLY A 167 -10.20 5.73 8.85
CA GLY A 167 -9.42 6.64 8.03
C GLY A 167 -9.19 7.97 8.73
N ARG A 168 -10.23 8.59 9.28
CA ARG A 168 -10.10 9.83 10.06
C ARG A 168 -9.20 9.63 11.29
N PHE A 169 -9.39 8.55 12.04
CA PHE A 169 -8.54 8.26 13.19
C PHE A 169 -7.08 8.03 12.79
N ALA A 170 -6.84 7.29 11.72
CA ALA A 170 -5.50 6.98 11.22
C ALA A 170 -4.75 8.21 10.67
N GLU A 171 -5.48 9.18 10.11
CA GLU A 171 -4.91 10.42 9.57
C GLU A 171 -4.18 11.24 10.64
N GLU A 172 -4.69 11.25 11.88
CA GLU A 172 -4.06 11.92 13.02
C GLU A 172 -2.64 11.38 13.32
N PHE A 173 -2.37 10.15 12.91
CA PHE A 173 -1.09 9.45 13.14
C PHE A 173 -0.30 9.22 11.86
N ASN A 174 -0.72 9.81 10.74
CA ASN A 174 -0.12 9.60 9.41
C ASN A 174 -0.05 8.11 9.03
N GLN A 175 -1.12 7.38 9.30
CA GLN A 175 -1.26 5.96 9.01
C GLN A 175 -2.25 5.71 7.88
N GLU A 176 -2.01 4.66 7.10
CA GLU A 176 -2.87 4.20 6.00
C GLU A 176 -3.75 3.03 6.46
N ILE A 177 -5.03 3.04 6.05
CA ILE A 177 -5.93 1.89 6.15
C ILE A 177 -5.99 1.19 4.80
N ARG A 178 -5.72 -0.10 4.77
CA ARG A 178 -5.58 -0.91 3.56
C ARG A 178 -6.66 -1.98 3.53
N LEU A 179 -7.72 -1.72 2.76
CA LEU A 179 -8.80 -2.68 2.58
C LEU A 179 -8.33 -3.79 1.64
N GLU A 180 -8.14 -4.97 2.16
CA GLU A 180 -7.78 -6.14 1.36
C GLU A 180 -8.95 -6.57 0.47
N ILE A 181 -8.69 -6.83 -0.80
CA ILE A 181 -9.66 -7.44 -1.71
C ILE A 181 -9.75 -8.93 -1.33
N HIS A 182 -10.72 -9.29 -0.48
CA HIS A 182 -10.74 -10.61 0.18
C HIS A 182 -12.14 -11.17 0.42
N GLY A 183 -12.22 -12.50 0.46
CA GLY A 183 -13.40 -13.26 0.90
C GLY A 183 -14.61 -13.07 -0.01
N GLY A 184 -15.80 -13.05 0.57
CA GLY A 184 -17.06 -12.84 -0.16
C GLY A 184 -17.22 -11.49 -0.83
N CYS A 185 -16.32 -10.53 -0.52
CA CYS A 185 -16.27 -9.21 -1.13
C CYS A 185 -15.17 -9.08 -2.20
N ALA A 186 -14.48 -10.17 -2.58
CA ALA A 186 -13.33 -10.12 -3.48
C ALA A 186 -13.65 -9.69 -4.92
N ALA A 187 -14.91 -9.79 -5.37
CA ALA A 187 -15.29 -9.32 -6.69
C ALA A 187 -15.06 -7.80 -6.82
N ILE A 188 -14.34 -7.38 -7.86
CA ILE A 188 -13.93 -5.97 -8.04
C ILE A 188 -15.11 -4.99 -8.04
N PRO A 189 -16.28 -5.26 -8.66
CA PRO A 189 -17.44 -4.36 -8.56
C PRO A 189 -17.93 -4.16 -7.11
N VAL A 190 -17.80 -5.17 -6.26
CA VAL A 190 -18.18 -5.10 -4.84
C VAL A 190 -17.21 -4.20 -4.07
N ILE A 191 -15.92 -4.45 -4.20
CA ILE A 191 -14.87 -3.63 -3.59
C ILE A 191 -14.96 -2.18 -4.07
N LYS A 192 -15.20 -1.96 -5.35
CA LYS A 192 -15.40 -0.63 -5.93
C LYS A 192 -16.56 0.09 -5.25
N SER A 193 -17.71 -0.57 -5.09
CA SER A 193 -18.86 0.01 -4.39
C SER A 193 -18.55 0.41 -2.95
N ILE A 194 -17.69 -0.33 -2.25
CA ILE A 194 -17.25 0.01 -0.89
C ILE A 194 -16.35 1.25 -0.92
N ILE A 195 -15.27 1.21 -1.72
CA ILE A 195 -14.23 2.23 -1.65
C ILE A 195 -14.64 3.59 -2.23
N GLU A 196 -15.59 3.62 -3.17
CA GLU A 196 -16.15 4.86 -3.71
C GLU A 196 -16.99 5.65 -2.69
N GLN A 197 -17.50 5.00 -1.66
CA GLN A 197 -18.21 5.65 -0.54
C GLN A 197 -17.26 6.20 0.53
N VAL A 198 -15.95 5.94 0.45
CA VAL A 198 -14.94 6.35 1.46
C VAL A 198 -14.18 7.56 0.93
N PRO A 199 -14.41 8.78 1.50
CA PRO A 199 -13.74 9.99 1.01
C PRO A 199 -12.29 10.14 1.49
N GLU A 200 -11.91 9.46 2.57
CA GLU A 200 -10.60 9.56 3.19
C GLU A 200 -9.50 9.05 2.26
N LYS A 201 -8.50 9.90 1.97
CA LYS A 201 -7.43 9.60 1.01
C LYS A 201 -6.40 8.60 1.53
N ASN A 202 -6.29 8.48 2.84
CA ASN A 202 -5.43 7.51 3.52
C ASN A 202 -6.09 6.13 3.68
N VAL A 203 -7.25 5.92 3.06
CA VAL A 203 -7.88 4.60 2.93
C VAL A 203 -7.72 4.12 1.50
N GLY A 204 -7.00 3.03 1.31
CA GLY A 204 -6.70 2.47 -0.01
C GLY A 204 -6.99 0.96 -0.09
N LEU A 205 -6.89 0.40 -1.28
CA LEU A 205 -7.10 -1.02 -1.55
C LEU A 205 -5.76 -1.77 -1.54
N CYS A 206 -5.69 -2.86 -0.79
CA CYS A 206 -4.65 -3.87 -0.94
C CYS A 206 -5.15 -4.92 -1.93
N TRP A 207 -4.62 -4.91 -3.16
CA TRP A 207 -4.87 -5.95 -4.15
C TRP A 207 -4.32 -7.28 -3.63
N ASN A 208 -5.00 -8.42 -3.86
CA ASN A 208 -4.64 -9.70 -3.23
C ASN A 208 -4.57 -10.89 -4.20
N CYS A 209 -4.44 -10.67 -5.49
CA CYS A 209 -4.28 -11.72 -6.49
C CYS A 209 -5.32 -12.86 -6.37
N ASN A 210 -6.59 -12.48 -6.34
CA ASN A 210 -7.70 -13.42 -6.25
C ASN A 210 -8.13 -13.93 -7.65
N PRO A 211 -8.71 -15.13 -7.76
CA PRO A 211 -9.32 -15.58 -9.02
C PRO A 211 -10.37 -14.60 -9.57
N GLN A 212 -11.13 -13.93 -8.70
CA GLN A 212 -12.16 -12.97 -9.09
C GLN A 212 -11.62 -11.72 -9.80
N ASP A 213 -10.33 -11.44 -9.67
CA ASP A 213 -9.67 -10.35 -10.40
C ASP A 213 -9.68 -10.60 -11.92
N LEU A 214 -9.78 -11.89 -12.31
CA LEU A 214 -9.76 -12.37 -13.69
C LEU A 214 -11.17 -12.54 -14.28
N ASP A 215 -12.22 -12.40 -13.47
CA ASP A 215 -13.60 -12.42 -13.94
C ASP A 215 -13.85 -11.31 -14.96
N ALA A 216 -14.85 -11.50 -15.83
CA ALA A 216 -15.22 -10.50 -16.82
C ALA A 216 -15.39 -9.11 -16.18
N PRO A 217 -14.84 -8.04 -16.80
CA PRO A 217 -14.22 -7.95 -18.12
C PRO A 217 -12.72 -8.33 -18.19
N GLY A 218 -12.12 -8.86 -17.10
CA GLY A 218 -10.75 -9.34 -17.03
C GLY A 218 -9.81 -8.41 -16.25
N LEU A 219 -8.61 -8.92 -15.95
CA LEU A 219 -7.63 -8.28 -15.07
C LEU A 219 -7.41 -6.79 -15.40
N LYS A 220 -7.16 -6.48 -16.65
CA LYS A 220 -6.83 -5.10 -17.09
C LYS A 220 -7.94 -4.11 -16.77
N ASP A 221 -9.19 -4.44 -17.08
CA ASP A 221 -10.32 -3.54 -16.88
C ASP A 221 -10.75 -3.50 -15.41
N ASN A 222 -10.68 -4.62 -14.71
CA ASN A 222 -10.89 -4.71 -13.27
C ASN A 222 -9.88 -3.84 -12.52
N PHE A 223 -8.59 -3.96 -12.84
CA PHE A 223 -7.53 -3.11 -12.29
C PHE A 223 -7.78 -1.63 -12.62
N ALA A 224 -8.06 -1.29 -13.89
CA ALA A 224 -8.29 0.08 -14.32
C ALA A 224 -9.43 0.75 -13.55
N SER A 225 -10.45 -0.02 -13.12
CA SER A 225 -11.62 0.49 -12.41
C SER A 225 -11.33 0.95 -10.98
N VAL A 226 -10.25 0.45 -10.34
CA VAL A 226 -9.91 0.73 -8.94
C VAL A 226 -8.49 1.26 -8.72
N LYS A 227 -7.63 1.29 -9.73
CA LYS A 227 -6.21 1.64 -9.65
C LYS A 227 -5.89 2.94 -8.91
N LYS A 228 -6.79 3.94 -8.97
CA LYS A 228 -6.63 5.23 -8.28
C LYS A 228 -6.77 5.16 -6.77
N ARG A 229 -7.25 4.03 -6.27
CA ARG A 229 -7.47 3.78 -4.84
C ARG A 229 -6.54 2.69 -4.30
N LEU A 230 -5.53 2.26 -5.05
CA LEU A 230 -4.53 1.30 -4.54
C LEU A 230 -3.75 1.91 -3.37
N SER A 231 -3.53 1.09 -2.34
CA SER A 231 -2.73 1.44 -1.17
C SER A 231 -1.23 1.32 -1.43
N GLY A 232 -0.41 1.64 -0.43
CA GLY A 232 1.04 1.50 -0.50
C GLY A 232 1.56 0.06 -0.54
N ILE A 233 0.68 -0.95 -0.37
CA ILE A 233 1.04 -2.37 -0.47
C ILE A 233 0.05 -3.15 -1.34
N ILE A 234 0.55 -4.23 -1.93
CA ILE A 234 -0.19 -5.21 -2.73
C ILE A 234 0.30 -6.59 -2.33
N HIS A 235 -0.60 -7.54 -2.10
CA HIS A 235 -0.27 -8.94 -1.88
C HIS A 235 -0.17 -9.68 -3.21
N ILE A 236 0.91 -10.41 -3.40
CA ILE A 236 1.17 -11.20 -4.61
C ILE A 236 1.51 -12.64 -4.24
N ARG A 237 1.46 -13.53 -5.24
CA ARG A 237 1.93 -14.90 -5.10
C ARG A 237 3.44 -14.97 -5.29
N ASP A 238 4.04 -16.09 -4.89
CA ASP A 238 5.40 -16.45 -5.28
C ASP A 238 5.57 -16.29 -6.80
N LEU A 239 6.60 -15.57 -7.23
CA LEU A 239 6.81 -15.26 -8.66
C LEU A 239 7.16 -16.46 -9.52
N ALA A 240 7.45 -17.60 -8.91
CA ALA A 240 7.57 -18.88 -9.60
C ALA A 240 6.22 -19.63 -9.76
N SER A 241 5.12 -19.07 -9.23
CA SER A 241 3.78 -19.67 -9.30
C SER A 241 3.05 -19.20 -10.56
N ASP A 242 2.43 -20.17 -11.27
CA ASP A 242 1.60 -19.92 -12.45
C ASP A 242 0.11 -19.78 -12.11
N THR A 243 -0.25 -19.71 -10.81
CA THR A 243 -1.65 -19.69 -10.37
C THR A 243 -2.34 -18.34 -10.59
N TYR A 244 -1.57 -17.30 -10.88
CA TYR A 244 -2.07 -15.94 -11.14
C TYR A 244 -1.15 -15.23 -12.16
N PRO A 245 -1.68 -14.39 -13.07
CA PRO A 245 -0.88 -13.65 -14.05
C PRO A 245 -0.14 -12.46 -13.40
N THR A 246 0.76 -12.76 -12.46
CA THR A 246 1.48 -11.76 -11.64
C THR A 246 2.33 -10.82 -12.51
N ARG A 247 2.86 -11.32 -13.62
CA ARG A 247 3.62 -10.48 -14.57
C ARG A 247 2.73 -9.42 -15.23
N ASP A 248 1.51 -9.77 -15.63
CA ASP A 248 0.58 -8.81 -16.22
C ASP A 248 0.18 -7.74 -15.20
N LEU A 249 -0.08 -8.14 -13.95
CA LEU A 249 -0.34 -7.19 -12.87
C LEU A 249 0.85 -6.25 -12.63
N PHE A 250 2.08 -6.79 -12.61
CA PHE A 250 3.29 -5.99 -12.47
C PHE A 250 3.41 -4.94 -13.58
N ASP A 251 3.14 -5.30 -14.83
CA ASP A 251 3.21 -4.37 -15.96
C ASP A 251 2.11 -3.29 -15.89
N LEU A 252 0.91 -3.62 -15.41
CA LEU A 252 -0.16 -2.64 -15.12
C LEU A 252 0.25 -1.67 -14.02
N LEU A 253 0.85 -2.14 -12.94
CA LEU A 253 1.35 -1.30 -11.84
C LEU A 253 2.48 -0.38 -12.30
N ARG A 254 3.40 -0.90 -13.12
CA ARG A 254 4.49 -0.11 -13.70
C ARG A 254 3.97 1.00 -14.61
N ALA A 255 2.97 0.71 -15.43
CA ALA A 255 2.32 1.70 -16.29
C ALA A 255 1.65 2.85 -15.50
N GLU A 256 1.20 2.57 -14.26
CA GLU A 256 0.65 3.58 -13.34
C GLU A 256 1.71 4.27 -12.46
N ASN A 257 3.00 4.03 -12.71
CA ASN A 257 4.10 4.55 -11.89
C ASN A 257 3.94 4.22 -10.38
N TYR A 258 3.43 3.02 -10.08
CA TYR A 258 3.27 2.55 -8.72
C TYR A 258 4.63 2.34 -8.05
N GLY A 259 4.83 2.90 -6.86
CA GLY A 259 6.10 2.82 -6.12
C GLY A 259 5.98 2.15 -4.74
N GLY A 260 4.89 1.42 -4.52
CA GLY A 260 4.64 0.70 -3.27
C GLY A 260 5.35 -0.65 -3.17
N TYR A 261 4.92 -1.43 -2.20
CA TYR A 261 5.44 -2.78 -1.96
C TYR A 261 4.54 -3.83 -2.61
N LEU A 262 5.17 -4.80 -3.27
CA LEU A 262 4.57 -6.08 -3.62
C LEU A 262 5.03 -7.09 -2.57
N LEU A 263 4.10 -7.59 -1.77
CA LEU A 263 4.39 -8.48 -0.65
C LEU A 263 3.96 -9.90 -1.01
N ILE A 264 4.90 -10.84 -1.00
CA ILE A 264 4.60 -12.26 -1.24
C ILE A 264 3.78 -12.78 -0.07
N GLU A 265 2.59 -13.30 -0.35
CA GLU A 265 1.69 -13.94 0.61
C GLU A 265 1.38 -15.36 0.15
N GLU A 266 2.04 -16.34 0.76
CA GLU A 266 1.88 -17.75 0.39
C GLU A 266 1.29 -18.59 1.50
N GLY A 267 0.45 -19.57 1.09
CA GLY A 267 -0.32 -20.43 1.97
C GLY A 267 0.29 -21.84 2.20
N ASP A 268 1.44 -22.16 1.63
CA ASP A 268 2.06 -23.49 1.82
C ASP A 268 2.98 -23.50 3.05
N SER A 269 2.43 -23.97 4.18
CA SER A 269 3.18 -24.12 5.44
C SER A 269 4.05 -25.39 5.52
N LYS A 270 3.98 -26.28 4.54
CA LYS A 270 4.70 -27.57 4.56
C LYS A 270 6.16 -27.43 4.14
N LEU A 271 6.52 -26.34 3.49
CA LEU A 271 7.89 -26.09 3.07
C LEU A 271 8.80 -25.86 4.29
N SER A 272 10.01 -26.39 4.25
CA SER A 272 11.05 -26.08 5.25
C SER A 272 11.39 -24.57 5.21
N ALA A 273 11.95 -24.05 6.30
CA ALA A 273 12.40 -22.67 6.35
C ALA A 273 13.42 -22.36 5.24
N GLU A 274 14.36 -23.31 4.98
CA GLU A 274 15.36 -23.16 3.91
C GLU A 274 14.71 -23.05 2.53
N GLU A 275 13.71 -23.87 2.26
CA GLU A 275 13.00 -23.86 0.98
C GLU A 275 12.20 -22.58 0.81
N ARG A 276 11.52 -22.09 1.85
CA ARG A 276 10.82 -20.81 1.82
C ARG A 276 11.78 -19.67 1.50
N ILE A 277 12.93 -19.59 2.18
CA ILE A 277 13.96 -18.55 1.95
C ILE A 277 14.50 -18.66 0.52
N ARG A 278 14.76 -19.87 0.03
CA ARG A 278 15.24 -20.10 -1.33
C ARG A 278 14.24 -19.56 -2.38
N ARG A 279 12.96 -19.85 -2.23
CA ARG A 279 11.90 -19.39 -3.14
C ARG A 279 11.71 -17.87 -3.07
N LEU A 280 11.76 -17.29 -1.88
CA LEU A 280 11.75 -15.83 -1.72
C LEU A 280 12.93 -15.17 -2.45
N GLY A 281 14.14 -15.75 -2.34
CA GLY A 281 15.32 -15.27 -3.07
C GLY A 281 15.19 -15.40 -4.59
N GLN A 282 14.59 -16.50 -5.08
CA GLN A 282 14.29 -16.65 -6.51
C GLN A 282 13.29 -15.58 -6.99
N SER A 283 12.23 -15.34 -6.22
CA SER A 283 11.28 -14.27 -6.52
C SER A 283 11.96 -12.91 -6.54
N ALA A 284 12.93 -12.64 -5.68
CA ALA A 284 13.69 -11.39 -5.70
C ALA A 284 14.52 -11.23 -6.99
N VAL A 285 15.14 -12.30 -7.48
CA VAL A 285 15.86 -12.30 -8.77
C VAL A 285 14.90 -12.01 -9.93
N THR A 286 13.80 -12.74 -10.01
CA THR A 286 12.75 -12.54 -11.04
C THR A 286 12.20 -11.12 -11.00
N PHE A 287 11.90 -10.60 -9.81
CA PHE A 287 11.41 -9.24 -9.63
C PHE A 287 12.41 -8.19 -10.12
N ALA A 288 13.71 -8.36 -9.81
CA ALA A 288 14.76 -7.46 -10.26
C ALA A 288 14.92 -7.47 -11.80
N GLU A 289 14.70 -8.61 -12.44
CA GLU A 289 14.67 -8.73 -13.91
C GLU A 289 13.47 -7.97 -14.49
N TRP A 290 12.28 -8.13 -13.92
CA TRP A 290 11.08 -7.41 -14.36
C TRP A 290 11.21 -5.89 -14.25
N GLN A 291 11.98 -5.40 -13.30
CA GLN A 291 12.23 -3.97 -13.13
C GLN A 291 13.13 -3.37 -14.21
N LYS A 292 13.91 -4.20 -14.96
CA LYS A 292 14.83 -3.73 -15.99
C LYS A 292 14.16 -3.53 -17.36
N GLY A 293 13.09 -4.24 -17.60
CA GLY A 293 12.36 -4.26 -18.88
C GLY A 293 10.98 -3.71 -18.80
#